data_8832f21a8a84ac02519fbc1589f4b181
#
_entry.id   8832f21a8a84ac02519fbc1589f4b181
#
_cell.length_a   1.000
_cell.length_b   1.000
_cell.length_c   1.000
_cell.angle_alpha   90.00
_cell.angle_beta   90.00
_cell.angle_gamma   90.00
#
_symmetry.space_group_name_H-M   'P 1'
#
loop_
_entity.id
_entity.type
_entity.pdbx_description
1 polymer ?
#
loop_
_entity_poly.entity_id
_entity_poly.type
_entity_poly.pdbx_seq_one_letter_code
_entity_poly.pdbx_strand_id
1 'polypeptide(L)'
;CLLWQGLSFWHVILKRKIIEQTEEDFSYQPILRKEENAYRFFEPIAKEERLIVLGGGHISGYLCEFAAKTGFDVWVVDEREEFSNRERFPHAKKVICGKFTDVLPTLNINKNDYVAIVTRGHSCDGDCLYYILTHELPGYLGMIGSKRRVSAQFKMFREMGVPEEKIAQVHNPIGLPINGVTPPEIAISILAELILEKRTKKTDGTVQTELDYEVLLEWLNGTRPCAMATILKA
;
A
#
# COMPACT_ATOMS: atom_id res chain seq x y z
N CYS A 1 -16.37 17.33 17.08
CA CYS A 1 -15.30 18.22 17.58
C CYS A 1 -15.78 18.95 18.83
N LEU A 2 -15.30 18.56 20.01
CA LEU A 2 -15.61 19.24 21.27
C LEU A 2 -14.41 20.13 21.59
N LEU A 3 -14.54 21.43 21.32
CA LEU A 3 -13.70 22.46 21.93
C LEU A 3 -14.26 22.77 23.29
N TRP A 4 -13.63 22.30 24.36
CA TRP A 4 -13.94 22.66 25.71
C TRP A 4 -13.10 23.87 26.15
N GLN A 5 -13.68 25.05 26.07
CA GLN A 5 -13.41 26.20 26.96
C GLN A 5 -14.57 27.20 26.83
N GLY A 6 -15.53 27.12 27.74
CA GLY A 6 -16.31 28.28 28.18
C GLY A 6 -17.32 28.89 27.22
N LEU A 7 -17.95 28.13 26.33
CA LEU A 7 -19.02 28.65 25.50
C LEU A 7 -20.27 27.76 25.61
N SER A 8 -21.39 28.40 25.86
CA SER A 8 -22.74 27.83 25.89
C SER A 8 -23.02 26.95 24.68
N PHE A 9 -23.78 25.88 24.87
CA PHE A 9 -24.21 24.92 23.88
C PHE A 9 -24.71 25.59 22.59
N TRP A 10 -23.88 25.65 21.57
CA TRP A 10 -24.29 25.89 20.20
C TRP A 10 -24.45 24.55 19.49
N HIS A 11 -25.60 24.34 18.87
CA HIS A 11 -25.77 23.23 17.94
C HIS A 11 -24.85 23.48 16.72
N VAL A 12 -23.67 22.87 16.72
CA VAL A 12 -22.80 22.88 15.55
C VAL A 12 -23.37 21.85 14.58
N ILE A 13 -24.12 22.31 13.59
CA ILE A 13 -24.51 21.47 12.46
C ILE A 13 -23.28 21.32 11.58
N LEU A 14 -22.54 20.24 11.77
CA LEU A 14 -21.45 19.87 10.88
C LEU A 14 -22.04 19.37 9.56
N LYS A 15 -22.10 20.22 8.55
CA LYS A 15 -22.28 19.76 7.18
C LYS A 15 -20.98 19.12 6.74
N ARG A 16 -21.00 17.80 6.58
CA ARG A 16 -19.84 17.05 6.09
C ARG A 16 -19.93 16.89 4.58
N LYS A 17 -18.79 16.97 3.95
CA LYS A 17 -18.63 16.72 2.51
C LYS A 17 -17.29 16.06 2.32
N ILE A 18 -17.27 14.89 1.67
CA ILE A 18 -16.05 14.36 1.09
C ILE A 18 -15.78 15.22 -0.14
N ILE A 19 -14.61 15.83 -0.19
CA ILE A 19 -14.14 16.57 -1.34
C ILE A 19 -13.12 15.66 -2.02
N GLU A 20 -13.44 15.17 -3.21
CA GLU A 20 -12.44 14.54 -4.06
C GLU A 20 -11.39 15.58 -4.40
N GLN A 21 -10.14 15.20 -4.27
CA GLN A 21 -8.98 16.05 -4.30
C GLN A 21 -8.85 16.81 -5.61
N THR A 22 -8.80 18.13 -5.55
CA THR A 22 -8.17 18.97 -6.57
C THR A 22 -6.75 19.31 -6.11
N GLU A 23 -5.76 19.17 -6.98
CA GLU A 23 -4.32 19.06 -6.69
C GLU A 23 -3.63 20.24 -5.98
N GLU A 24 -4.31 21.36 -5.70
CA GLU A 24 -3.60 22.61 -5.40
C GLU A 24 -3.64 23.10 -3.94
N ASP A 25 -4.40 22.49 -3.01
CA ASP A 25 -4.65 23.17 -1.73
C ASP A 25 -4.63 22.33 -0.43
N PHE A 26 -4.22 21.09 -0.45
CA PHE A 26 -4.30 20.23 0.75
C PHE A 26 -2.92 19.94 1.34
N SER A 27 -2.67 20.44 2.55
CA SER A 27 -1.60 19.91 3.38
C SER A 27 -1.99 18.51 3.87
N TYR A 28 -1.01 17.64 3.99
CA TYR A 28 -1.19 16.28 4.53
C TYR A 28 -1.40 16.25 6.05
N GLN A 29 -1.60 17.40 6.68
CA GLN A 29 -1.90 17.53 8.11
C GLN A 29 -3.32 18.08 8.30
N PRO A 30 -4.01 17.71 9.40
CA PRO A 30 -5.27 18.30 9.73
C PRO A 30 -5.16 19.83 9.84
N ILE A 31 -6.01 20.54 9.14
CA ILE A 31 -6.03 22.01 9.15
C ILE A 31 -7.36 22.50 9.64
N LEU A 32 -7.33 23.44 10.59
CA LEU A 32 -8.48 24.23 11.01
C LEU A 32 -8.37 25.63 10.37
N ARG A 33 -9.21 25.94 9.38
CA ARG A 33 -9.30 27.28 8.78
C ARG A 33 -10.45 28.05 9.40
N LYS A 34 -10.16 29.30 9.82
CA LYS A 34 -11.19 30.25 10.27
C LYS A 34 -11.66 31.04 9.05
N GLU A 35 -12.95 31.01 8.79
CA GLU A 35 -13.63 31.85 7.80
C GLU A 35 -14.44 32.93 8.55
N GLU A 36 -15.00 33.91 7.84
CA GLU A 36 -15.68 35.08 8.47
C GLU A 36 -16.73 34.69 9.53
N ASN A 37 -17.52 33.64 9.28
CA ASN A 37 -18.59 33.19 10.18
C ASN A 37 -18.55 31.67 10.48
N ALA A 38 -17.45 30.98 10.18
CA ALA A 38 -17.36 29.53 10.35
C ALA A 38 -15.92 29.04 10.57
N TYR A 39 -15.79 27.84 11.07
CA TYR A 39 -14.53 27.12 11.06
C TYR A 39 -14.68 25.92 10.14
N ARG A 40 -13.73 25.71 9.22
CA ARG A 40 -13.62 24.50 8.43
C ARG A 40 -12.46 23.68 8.91
N PHE A 41 -12.75 22.43 9.19
CA PHE A 41 -11.77 21.42 9.55
C PHE A 41 -11.58 20.47 8.35
N PHE A 42 -10.35 20.35 7.90
CA PHE A 42 -9.95 19.43 6.85
C PHE A 42 -9.08 18.36 7.47
N GLU A 43 -9.46 17.12 7.33
CA GLU A 43 -8.68 15.96 7.77
C GLU A 43 -8.36 15.10 6.54
N PRO A 44 -7.06 14.93 6.18
CA PRO A 44 -6.69 14.06 5.10
C PRO A 44 -6.90 12.62 5.52
N ILE A 45 -7.64 11.87 4.73
CA ILE A 45 -7.88 10.45 4.95
C ILE A 45 -7.08 9.69 3.93
N ALA A 46 -6.02 9.03 4.39
CA ALA A 46 -5.22 8.18 3.54
C ALA A 46 -5.86 6.78 3.48
N LYS A 47 -6.13 6.31 2.27
CA LYS A 47 -6.45 4.90 2.06
C LYS A 47 -5.23 4.07 2.42
N GLU A 48 -5.43 2.90 3.04
CA GLU A 48 -4.35 1.93 3.26
C GLU A 48 -3.67 1.59 1.93
N GLU A 49 -2.35 1.60 1.93
CA GLU A 49 -1.60 1.23 0.75
C GLU A 49 -1.64 -0.29 0.57
N ARG A 50 -2.00 -0.71 -0.63
CA ARG A 50 -2.08 -2.12 -0.97
C ARG A 50 -0.69 -2.67 -1.28
N LEU A 51 -0.29 -3.72 -0.55
CA LEU A 51 0.88 -4.53 -0.86
C LEU A 51 0.45 -5.84 -1.52
N ILE A 52 0.80 -6.03 -2.77
CA ILE A 52 0.56 -7.25 -3.53
C ILE A 52 1.82 -8.11 -3.48
N VAL A 53 1.73 -9.26 -2.84
CA VAL A 53 2.81 -10.25 -2.71
C VAL A 53 2.55 -11.37 -3.71
N LEU A 54 3.38 -11.44 -4.74
CA LEU A 54 3.33 -12.50 -5.74
C LEU A 54 4.27 -13.63 -5.32
N GLY A 55 3.67 -14.76 -4.92
CA GLY A 55 4.33 -15.91 -4.34
C GLY A 55 4.02 -16.10 -2.86
N GLY A 56 3.50 -17.28 -2.47
CA GLY A 56 3.10 -17.63 -1.10
C GLY A 56 4.16 -18.41 -0.31
N GLY A 57 5.46 -18.22 -0.61
CA GLY A 57 6.56 -18.93 0.03
C GLY A 57 6.80 -18.58 1.51
N HIS A 58 7.90 -19.06 2.07
CA HIS A 58 8.24 -18.83 3.48
C HIS A 58 8.47 -17.36 3.80
N ILE A 59 9.16 -16.61 2.90
CA ILE A 59 9.37 -15.17 3.07
C ILE A 59 8.03 -14.43 3.12
N SER A 60 7.10 -14.81 2.25
CA SER A 60 5.78 -14.18 2.14
C SER A 60 4.94 -14.28 3.41
N GLY A 61 5.06 -15.39 4.16
CA GLY A 61 4.38 -15.55 5.45
C GLY A 61 4.77 -14.47 6.45
N TYR A 62 6.06 -14.29 6.66
CA TYR A 62 6.59 -13.25 7.55
C TYR A 62 6.34 -11.84 7.01
N LEU A 63 6.55 -11.64 5.70
CA LEU A 63 6.30 -10.34 5.07
C LEU A 63 4.84 -9.91 5.22
N CYS A 64 3.89 -10.83 5.01
CA CYS A 64 2.47 -10.56 5.16
C CYS A 64 2.11 -10.15 6.59
N GLU A 65 2.60 -10.90 7.58
CA GLU A 65 2.37 -10.59 8.99
C GLU A 65 2.92 -9.21 9.38
N PHE A 66 4.18 -8.94 9.04
CA PHE A 66 4.84 -7.69 9.41
C PHE A 66 4.27 -6.49 8.65
N ALA A 67 3.96 -6.65 7.37
CA ALA A 67 3.38 -5.58 6.55
C ALA A 67 1.97 -5.21 7.03
N ALA A 68 1.13 -6.19 7.36
CA ALA A 68 -0.20 -5.92 7.92
C ALA A 68 -0.12 -5.13 9.24
N LYS A 69 0.83 -5.47 10.14
CA LYS A 69 1.07 -4.73 11.38
C LYS A 69 1.61 -3.30 11.16
N THR A 70 2.15 -3.01 9.99
CA THR A 70 2.66 -1.66 9.63
C THR A 70 1.71 -0.88 8.73
N GLY A 71 0.45 -1.32 8.65
CA GLY A 71 -0.64 -0.61 7.97
C GLY A 71 -0.62 -0.76 6.45
N PHE A 72 -0.21 -1.92 5.95
CA PHE A 72 -0.44 -2.31 4.56
C PHE A 72 -1.68 -3.20 4.45
N ASP A 73 -2.47 -2.96 3.42
CA ASP A 73 -3.53 -3.87 2.96
C ASP A 73 -2.87 -4.98 2.12
N VAL A 74 -2.57 -6.12 2.74
CA VAL A 74 -1.77 -7.17 2.11
C VAL A 74 -2.64 -8.14 1.33
N TRP A 75 -2.31 -8.29 0.04
CA TRP A 75 -2.89 -9.29 -0.86
C TRP A 75 -1.81 -10.29 -1.26
N VAL A 76 -2.10 -11.58 -1.12
CA VAL A 76 -1.16 -12.65 -1.47
C VAL A 76 -1.71 -13.45 -2.64
N VAL A 77 -0.87 -13.71 -3.64
CA VAL A 77 -1.21 -14.52 -4.82
C VAL A 77 -0.21 -15.64 -4.96
N ASP A 78 -0.66 -16.89 -5.10
CA ASP A 78 0.17 -18.04 -5.51
C ASP A 78 -0.68 -19.02 -6.33
N GLU A 79 -0.05 -19.73 -7.24
CA GLU A 79 -0.73 -20.69 -8.11
C GLU A 79 -1.09 -21.99 -7.38
N ARG A 80 -0.44 -22.27 -6.27
CA ARG A 80 -0.56 -23.50 -5.50
C ARG A 80 -1.46 -23.30 -4.30
N GLU A 81 -2.48 -24.14 -4.17
CA GLU A 81 -3.49 -24.05 -3.11
C GLU A 81 -2.86 -24.15 -1.70
N GLU A 82 -1.87 -25.02 -1.52
CA GLU A 82 -1.14 -25.18 -0.26
C GLU A 82 -0.33 -23.94 0.15
N PHE A 83 -0.05 -23.03 -0.80
CA PHE A 83 0.68 -21.78 -0.60
C PHE A 83 -0.18 -20.52 -0.71
N SER A 84 -1.48 -20.67 -0.97
CA SER A 84 -2.42 -19.56 -1.15
C SER A 84 -3.73 -19.80 -0.41
N ASN A 85 -3.66 -20.00 0.91
CA ASN A 85 -4.82 -20.22 1.76
C ASN A 85 -4.82 -19.32 3.00
N ARG A 86 -5.98 -19.17 3.62
CA ARG A 86 -6.19 -18.28 4.78
C ARG A 86 -5.48 -18.75 6.04
N GLU A 87 -5.33 -20.05 6.21
CA GLU A 87 -4.63 -20.62 7.37
C GLU A 87 -3.15 -20.16 7.37
N ARG A 88 -2.54 -20.17 6.18
CA ARG A 88 -1.16 -19.72 5.99
C ARG A 88 -0.98 -18.20 6.09
N PHE A 89 -1.99 -17.44 5.66
CA PHE A 89 -1.95 -15.98 5.64
C PHE A 89 -3.12 -15.35 6.42
N PRO A 90 -3.18 -15.55 7.75
CA PRO A 90 -4.28 -15.03 8.57
C PRO A 90 -4.34 -13.49 8.59
N HIS A 91 -3.21 -12.82 8.38
CA HIS A 91 -3.09 -11.37 8.40
C HIS A 91 -3.32 -10.71 7.02
N ALA A 92 -3.42 -11.49 5.94
CA ALA A 92 -3.71 -10.94 4.63
C ALA A 92 -5.17 -10.49 4.54
N LYS A 93 -5.44 -9.34 3.93
CA LYS A 93 -6.80 -8.93 3.61
C LYS A 93 -7.39 -9.83 2.53
N LYS A 94 -6.58 -10.22 1.54
CA LYS A 94 -7.00 -11.12 0.46
C LYS A 94 -5.92 -12.15 0.15
N VAL A 95 -6.36 -13.39 -0.06
CA VAL A 95 -5.51 -14.48 -0.55
C VAL A 95 -6.15 -15.04 -1.80
N ILE A 96 -5.39 -15.13 -2.89
CA ILE A 96 -5.87 -15.52 -4.21
C ILE A 96 -5.06 -16.73 -4.68
N CYS A 97 -5.74 -17.83 -4.94
CA CYS A 97 -5.18 -19.01 -5.60
C CYS A 97 -5.47 -18.94 -7.09
N GLY A 98 -4.44 -18.97 -7.94
CA GLY A 98 -4.62 -18.99 -9.37
C GLY A 98 -3.32 -18.69 -10.12
N LYS A 99 -3.30 -19.03 -11.41
CA LYS A 99 -2.15 -18.74 -12.28
C LYS A 99 -1.90 -17.23 -12.32
N PHE A 100 -0.65 -16.82 -12.23
CA PHE A 100 -0.29 -15.40 -12.26
C PHE A 100 -0.79 -14.71 -13.52
N THR A 101 -0.72 -15.37 -14.69
CA THR A 101 -1.24 -14.86 -15.96
C THR A 101 -2.73 -14.51 -15.94
N ASP A 102 -3.51 -15.25 -15.18
CA ASP A 102 -4.97 -15.10 -15.11
C ASP A 102 -5.36 -14.10 -14.01
N VAL A 103 -4.59 -14.08 -12.92
CA VAL A 103 -4.88 -13.23 -11.75
C VAL A 103 -4.39 -11.79 -11.94
N LEU A 104 -3.18 -11.58 -12.49
CA LEU A 104 -2.59 -10.24 -12.64
C LEU A 104 -3.53 -9.23 -13.34
N PRO A 105 -4.22 -9.58 -14.45
CA PRO A 105 -5.16 -8.65 -15.09
C PRO A 105 -6.33 -8.23 -14.19
N THR A 106 -6.69 -9.06 -13.22
CA THR A 106 -7.83 -8.78 -12.32
C THR A 106 -7.46 -7.90 -11.13
N LEU A 107 -6.17 -7.72 -10.86
CA LEU A 107 -5.69 -6.96 -9.71
C LEU A 107 -5.82 -5.45 -9.88
N ASN A 108 -5.95 -4.95 -11.12
CA ASN A 108 -6.00 -3.52 -11.43
C ASN A 108 -4.87 -2.76 -10.71
N ILE A 109 -3.62 -3.21 -10.94
CA ILE A 109 -2.43 -2.62 -10.34
C ILE A 109 -2.28 -1.18 -10.83
N ASN A 110 -1.99 -0.26 -9.92
CA ASN A 110 -1.85 1.16 -10.23
C ASN A 110 -0.74 1.82 -9.39
N LYS A 111 -0.46 3.09 -9.64
CA LYS A 111 0.62 3.88 -9.02
C LYS A 111 0.62 3.96 -7.48
N ASN A 112 -0.50 3.62 -6.83
CA ASN A 112 -0.60 3.62 -5.37
C ASN A 112 -0.27 2.26 -4.74
N ASP A 113 -0.07 1.23 -5.55
CA ASP A 113 0.21 -0.11 -5.10
C ASP A 113 1.71 -0.35 -4.89
N TYR A 114 2.01 -1.27 -4.02
CA TYR A 114 3.33 -1.84 -3.79
C TYR A 114 3.30 -3.29 -4.25
N VAL A 115 4.25 -3.70 -5.08
CA VAL A 115 4.33 -5.09 -5.58
C VAL A 115 5.66 -5.72 -5.20
N ALA A 116 5.59 -6.86 -4.52
CA ALA A 116 6.74 -7.67 -4.16
C ALA A 116 6.66 -9.02 -4.88
N ILE A 117 7.56 -9.25 -5.85
CA ILE A 117 7.68 -10.52 -6.56
C ILE A 117 8.66 -11.41 -5.79
N VAL A 118 8.11 -12.41 -5.08
CA VAL A 118 8.85 -13.35 -4.23
C VAL A 118 8.46 -14.80 -4.55
N THR A 119 8.25 -15.08 -5.82
CA THR A 119 7.86 -16.41 -6.28
C THR A 119 9.00 -17.44 -6.16
N ARG A 120 8.71 -18.69 -6.33
CA ARG A 120 9.67 -19.79 -6.14
C ARG A 120 10.49 -20.14 -7.40
N GLY A 121 10.21 -19.55 -8.54
CA GLY A 121 10.79 -20.01 -9.81
C GLY A 121 11.08 -18.91 -10.81
N HIS A 122 12.14 -19.13 -11.60
CA HIS A 122 12.64 -18.15 -12.56
C HIS A 122 11.64 -17.77 -13.66
N SER A 123 10.78 -18.71 -14.09
CA SER A 123 9.76 -18.45 -15.10
C SER A 123 8.67 -17.56 -14.55
N CYS A 124 8.12 -17.91 -13.39
CA CYS A 124 7.02 -17.14 -12.78
C CYS A 124 7.43 -15.71 -12.42
N ASP A 125 8.67 -15.52 -11.90
CA ASP A 125 9.20 -14.17 -11.60
C ASP A 125 9.26 -13.31 -12.86
N GLY A 126 9.78 -13.89 -13.96
CA GLY A 126 9.92 -13.21 -15.25
C GLY A 126 8.57 -12.86 -15.86
N ASP A 127 7.63 -13.79 -15.87
CA ASP A 127 6.29 -13.58 -16.42
C ASP A 127 5.52 -12.49 -15.65
N CYS A 128 5.56 -12.54 -14.32
CA CYS A 128 4.97 -11.51 -13.47
C CYS A 128 5.59 -10.14 -13.74
N LEU A 129 6.93 -10.07 -13.76
CA LEU A 129 7.64 -8.83 -13.98
C LEU A 129 7.38 -8.26 -15.37
N TYR A 130 7.41 -9.10 -16.42
CA TYR A 130 7.12 -8.68 -17.77
C TYR A 130 5.71 -8.12 -17.91
N TYR A 131 4.72 -8.81 -17.34
CA TYR A 131 3.35 -8.32 -17.33
C TYR A 131 3.26 -6.92 -16.72
N ILE A 132 3.83 -6.71 -15.54
CA ILE A 132 3.76 -5.42 -14.84
C ILE A 132 4.49 -4.33 -15.64
N LEU A 133 5.68 -4.62 -16.19
CA LEU A 133 6.45 -3.65 -16.97
C LEU A 133 5.76 -3.23 -18.28
N THR A 134 4.90 -4.09 -18.84
CA THR A 134 4.15 -3.79 -20.07
C THR A 134 2.81 -3.10 -19.82
N HIS A 135 2.40 -2.94 -18.54
CA HIS A 135 1.15 -2.28 -18.15
C HIS A 135 1.43 -1.02 -17.30
N GLU A 136 0.48 -0.59 -16.50
CA GLU A 136 0.65 0.49 -15.55
C GLU A 136 1.58 0.05 -14.41
N LEU A 137 2.59 0.86 -14.10
CA LEU A 137 3.51 0.55 -13.02
C LEU A 137 2.90 0.85 -11.65
N PRO A 138 3.15 -0.04 -10.66
CA PRO A 138 2.87 0.29 -9.27
C PRO A 138 3.80 1.40 -8.77
N GLY A 139 3.43 2.00 -7.64
CA GLY A 139 4.30 2.97 -6.98
C GLY A 139 5.61 2.36 -6.48
N TYR A 140 5.64 1.06 -6.21
CA TYR A 140 6.85 0.31 -5.87
C TYR A 140 6.78 -1.07 -6.53
N LEU A 141 7.88 -1.48 -7.15
CA LEU A 141 8.03 -2.80 -7.76
C LEU A 141 9.36 -3.40 -7.35
N GLY A 142 9.33 -4.43 -6.52
CA GLY A 142 10.52 -5.14 -6.09
C GLY A 142 10.50 -6.61 -6.47
N MET A 143 11.66 -7.16 -6.81
CA MET A 143 11.78 -8.58 -7.14
C MET A 143 12.94 -9.23 -6.41
N ILE A 144 12.68 -10.44 -5.86
CA ILE A 144 13.72 -11.26 -5.27
C ILE A 144 14.64 -11.83 -6.34
N GLY A 145 15.91 -11.84 -6.07
CA GLY A 145 16.89 -12.47 -6.97
C GLY A 145 18.24 -11.81 -6.95
N SER A 146 19.27 -12.56 -7.27
CA SER A 146 20.61 -11.99 -7.39
C SER A 146 20.72 -11.06 -8.61
N LYS A 147 21.48 -9.97 -8.48
CA LYS A 147 21.73 -9.01 -9.57
C LYS A 147 22.13 -9.70 -10.87
N ARG A 148 23.01 -10.71 -10.80
CA ARG A 148 23.47 -11.45 -11.98
C ARG A 148 22.33 -12.14 -12.72
N ARG A 149 21.39 -12.75 -11.98
CA ARG A 149 20.26 -13.48 -12.56
C ARG A 149 19.25 -12.54 -13.20
N VAL A 150 18.93 -11.48 -12.53
CA VAL A 150 17.93 -10.51 -13.01
C VAL A 150 18.46 -9.68 -14.17
N SER A 151 19.77 -9.42 -14.24
CA SER A 151 20.38 -8.75 -15.39
C SER A 151 20.13 -9.47 -16.72
N ALA A 152 20.09 -10.80 -16.72
CA ALA A 152 19.78 -11.57 -17.92
C ALA A 152 18.32 -11.39 -18.36
N GLN A 153 17.39 -11.36 -17.41
CA GLN A 153 15.98 -11.08 -17.69
C GLN A 153 15.79 -9.64 -18.20
N PHE A 154 16.43 -8.66 -17.58
CA PHE A 154 16.36 -7.27 -18.04
C PHE A 154 16.91 -7.10 -19.46
N LYS A 155 17.99 -7.82 -19.82
CA LYS A 155 18.48 -7.81 -21.19
C LYS A 155 17.42 -8.33 -22.17
N MET A 156 16.80 -9.45 -21.85
CA MET A 156 15.71 -10.01 -22.66
C MET A 156 14.53 -9.03 -22.78
N PHE A 157 14.12 -8.37 -21.71
CA PHE A 157 13.03 -7.42 -21.74
C PHE A 157 13.32 -6.20 -22.60
N ARG A 158 14.57 -5.70 -22.62
CA ARG A 158 15.02 -4.66 -23.56
C ARG A 158 14.89 -5.11 -25.00
N GLU A 159 15.33 -6.34 -25.30
CA GLU A 159 15.19 -6.93 -26.63
C GLU A 159 13.72 -7.12 -27.05
N MET A 160 12.82 -7.32 -26.09
CA MET A 160 11.38 -7.39 -26.30
C MET A 160 10.70 -6.00 -26.36
N GLY A 161 11.46 -4.90 -26.26
CA GLY A 161 10.95 -3.54 -26.39
C GLY A 161 10.41 -2.90 -25.10
N VAL A 162 10.70 -3.46 -23.93
CA VAL A 162 10.33 -2.80 -22.65
C VAL A 162 11.21 -1.56 -22.45
N PRO A 163 10.61 -0.37 -22.18
CA PRO A 163 11.35 0.87 -21.99
C PRO A 163 12.32 0.80 -20.80
N GLU A 164 13.53 1.35 -20.97
CA GLU A 164 14.56 1.37 -19.93
C GLU A 164 14.11 2.08 -18.66
N GLU A 165 13.32 3.14 -18.80
CA GLU A 165 12.77 3.90 -17.67
C GLU A 165 11.89 3.05 -16.76
N LYS A 166 11.19 2.06 -17.32
CA LYS A 166 10.38 1.12 -16.55
C LYS A 166 11.25 0.06 -15.86
N ILE A 167 12.25 -0.47 -16.57
CA ILE A 167 13.20 -1.44 -16.02
C ILE A 167 13.99 -0.83 -14.86
N ALA A 168 14.40 0.42 -14.97
CA ALA A 168 15.14 1.14 -13.94
C ALA A 168 14.35 1.37 -12.64
N GLN A 169 13.02 1.25 -12.67
CA GLN A 169 12.17 1.38 -11.48
C GLN A 169 12.06 0.06 -10.67
N VAL A 170 12.62 -1.03 -11.16
CA VAL A 170 12.57 -2.32 -10.46
C VAL A 170 13.63 -2.39 -9.38
N HIS A 171 13.21 -2.51 -8.13
CA HIS A 171 14.10 -2.75 -7.00
C HIS A 171 14.60 -4.20 -7.01
N ASN A 172 15.88 -4.39 -7.33
CA ASN A 172 16.51 -5.72 -7.35
C ASN A 172 17.99 -5.67 -6.90
N PRO A 173 18.36 -6.49 -5.94
CA PRO A 173 17.49 -7.36 -5.11
C PRO A 173 16.50 -6.54 -4.29
N ILE A 174 15.29 -7.05 -4.09
CA ILE A 174 14.30 -6.44 -3.21
C ILE A 174 14.80 -6.42 -1.78
N GLY A 175 14.57 -5.31 -1.07
CA GLY A 175 14.93 -5.14 0.32
C GLY A 175 16.22 -4.36 0.56
N LEU A 176 16.32 -3.71 1.72
CA LEU A 176 17.53 -3.01 2.14
C LEU A 176 18.69 -3.99 2.42
N PRO A 177 19.95 -3.61 2.16
CA PRO A 177 21.11 -4.49 2.31
C PRO A 177 21.51 -4.70 3.77
N ILE A 178 20.69 -5.42 4.55
CA ILE A 178 20.95 -5.75 5.95
C ILE A 178 21.67 -7.09 6.14
N ASN A 179 22.06 -7.75 5.03
CA ASN A 179 22.71 -9.06 5.03
C ASN A 179 21.85 -10.18 5.64
N GLY A 180 20.52 -10.09 5.54
CA GLY A 180 19.61 -11.13 6.02
C GLY A 180 19.78 -12.44 5.25
N VAL A 181 19.76 -13.56 5.98
CA VAL A 181 19.97 -14.92 5.46
C VAL A 181 18.70 -15.77 5.60
N THR A 182 18.04 -15.65 6.72
CA THR A 182 16.82 -16.42 7.01
C THR A 182 15.58 -15.79 6.41
N PRO A 183 14.51 -16.56 6.13
CA PRO A 183 13.27 -16.00 5.60
C PRO A 183 12.69 -14.81 6.39
N PRO A 184 12.64 -14.82 7.74
CA PRO A 184 12.17 -13.64 8.48
C PRO A 184 13.10 -12.43 8.36
N GLU A 185 14.43 -12.63 8.32
CA GLU A 185 15.38 -11.52 8.12
C GLU A 185 15.22 -10.90 6.72
N ILE A 186 15.01 -11.73 5.69
CA ILE A 186 14.73 -11.25 4.34
C ILE A 186 13.39 -10.49 4.31
N ALA A 187 12.38 -10.98 4.99
CA ALA A 187 11.09 -10.29 5.10
C ALA A 187 11.22 -8.92 5.78
N ILE A 188 12.04 -8.82 6.83
CA ILE A 188 12.35 -7.54 7.50
C ILE A 188 13.08 -6.59 6.55
N SER A 189 14.06 -7.09 5.79
CA SER A 189 14.78 -6.30 4.78
C SER A 189 13.81 -5.70 3.74
N ILE A 190 12.91 -6.53 3.21
CA ILE A 190 11.88 -6.10 2.25
C ILE A 190 10.95 -5.08 2.87
N LEU A 191 10.43 -5.36 4.07
CA LEU A 191 9.54 -4.44 4.77
C LEU A 191 10.20 -3.09 5.06
N ALA A 192 11.46 -3.09 5.47
CA ALA A 192 12.20 -1.86 5.72
C ALA A 192 12.31 -0.99 4.46
N GLU A 193 12.54 -1.58 3.29
CA GLU A 193 12.54 -0.86 2.01
C GLU A 193 11.14 -0.35 1.67
N LEU A 194 10.09 -1.16 1.83
CA LEU A 194 8.71 -0.74 1.62
C LEU A 194 8.32 0.45 2.49
N ILE A 195 8.72 0.44 3.77
CA ILE A 195 8.48 1.56 4.70
C ILE A 195 9.27 2.79 4.27
N LEU A 196 10.53 2.63 3.85
CA LEU A 196 11.35 3.73 3.35
C LEU A 196 10.68 4.40 2.14
N GLU A 197 10.27 3.63 1.14
CA GLU A 197 9.57 4.12 -0.04
C GLU A 197 8.24 4.80 0.31
N LYS A 198 7.46 4.17 1.19
CA LYS A 198 6.21 4.73 1.70
C LYS A 198 6.42 6.10 2.36
N ARG A 199 7.46 6.24 3.16
CA ARG A 199 7.75 7.49 3.89
C ARG A 199 8.43 8.53 3.02
N THR A 200 9.28 8.13 2.08
CA THR A 200 9.94 9.05 1.16
C THR A 200 8.95 9.71 0.19
N LYS A 201 7.98 8.95 -0.31
CA LYS A 201 6.91 9.49 -1.16
C LYS A 201 5.93 10.40 -0.42
N LYS A 202 5.83 10.22 0.90
CA LYS A 202 4.98 11.02 1.79
C LYS A 202 5.74 12.12 2.52
N THR A 203 6.81 12.65 1.96
CA THR A 203 7.60 13.75 2.58
C THR A 203 6.78 14.99 2.92
N ASP A 204 5.53 15.05 2.50
CA ASP A 204 4.60 16.14 2.80
C ASP A 204 3.72 15.89 4.04
N GLY A 205 4.17 15.07 4.99
CA GLY A 205 3.58 15.04 6.33
C GLY A 205 2.21 14.36 6.47
N THR A 206 1.90 13.33 5.67
CA THR A 206 0.70 12.53 5.87
C THR A 206 0.73 11.88 7.26
N VAL A 207 -0.06 12.42 8.17
CA VAL A 207 -0.39 11.74 9.42
C VAL A 207 -1.27 10.56 9.03
N GLN A 208 -0.86 9.34 9.41
CA GLN A 208 -1.76 8.20 9.36
C GLN A 208 -2.89 8.50 10.34
N THR A 209 -4.09 8.75 9.84
CA THR A 209 -5.27 8.75 10.69
C THR A 209 -5.53 7.30 11.06
N GLU A 210 -5.81 7.02 12.34
CA GLU A 210 -6.23 5.69 12.81
C GLU A 210 -7.66 5.33 12.33
N LEU A 211 -8.23 6.16 11.46
CA LEU A 211 -9.56 5.99 10.91
C LEU A 211 -9.52 4.95 9.78
N ASP A 212 -10.25 3.88 9.98
CA ASP A 212 -10.57 2.92 8.95
C ASP A 212 -11.42 3.60 7.88
N TYR A 213 -10.91 3.65 6.65
CA TYR A 213 -11.57 4.31 5.53
C TYR A 213 -12.93 3.67 5.20
N GLU A 214 -13.07 2.36 5.33
CA GLU A 214 -14.34 1.66 5.09
C GLU A 214 -15.38 2.01 6.15
N VAL A 215 -14.96 2.05 7.42
CA VAL A 215 -15.80 2.50 8.53
C VAL A 215 -16.24 3.96 8.33
N LEU A 216 -15.34 4.80 7.84
CA LEU A 216 -15.67 6.19 7.55
C LEU A 216 -16.68 6.31 6.39
N LEU A 217 -16.51 5.56 5.31
CA LEU A 217 -17.46 5.53 4.20
C LEU A 217 -18.82 5.00 4.65
N GLU A 218 -18.86 3.92 5.43
CA GLU A 218 -20.10 3.39 5.99
C GLU A 218 -20.79 4.43 6.86
N TRP A 219 -20.02 5.14 7.68
CA TRP A 219 -20.55 6.20 8.53
C TRP A 219 -21.05 7.42 7.75
N LEU A 220 -20.38 7.83 6.67
CA LEU A 220 -20.80 8.94 5.81
C LEU A 220 -22.07 8.63 5.00
N ASN A 221 -22.22 7.36 4.59
CA ASN A 221 -23.36 6.87 3.82
C ASN A 221 -24.48 6.29 4.70
N GLY A 222 -24.20 6.08 5.99
CA GLY A 222 -25.11 5.44 6.93
C GLY A 222 -26.18 6.35 7.48
N THR A 223 -27.31 5.76 7.84
CA THR A 223 -28.45 6.42 8.50
C THR A 223 -28.32 6.41 10.04
N ARG A 224 -27.28 5.80 10.60
CA ARG A 224 -27.07 5.68 12.04
C ARG A 224 -26.37 6.92 12.59
N PRO A 225 -26.82 7.44 13.75
CA PRO A 225 -26.11 8.54 14.41
C PRO A 225 -24.75 8.02 14.92
N CYS A 226 -23.69 8.61 14.42
CA CYS A 226 -22.32 8.32 14.84
C CYS A 226 -21.62 9.62 15.26
N ALA A 227 -20.63 9.51 16.15
CA ALA A 227 -19.80 10.63 16.55
C ALA A 227 -18.34 10.30 16.28
N MET A 228 -17.61 11.25 15.72
CA MET A 228 -16.16 11.20 15.57
C MET A 228 -15.54 12.28 16.46
N ALA A 229 -14.52 11.90 17.24
CA ALA A 229 -13.74 12.84 18.03
C ALA A 229 -12.30 12.86 17.53
N THR A 230 -11.82 14.03 17.12
CA THR A 230 -10.40 14.23 16.75
C THR A 230 -9.74 15.09 17.82
N ILE A 231 -8.65 14.59 18.41
CA ILE A 231 -7.84 15.35 19.36
C ILE A 231 -6.89 16.23 18.56
N LEU A 232 -7.12 17.54 18.55
CA LEU A 232 -6.30 18.50 17.79
C LEU A 232 -5.04 18.93 18.55
N LYS A 233 -4.99 18.72 19.85
CA LYS A 233 -3.81 18.96 20.70
C LYS A 233 -3.98 18.18 22.02
N ALA A 234 -2.95 17.47 22.42
CA ALA A 234 -2.84 16.90 23.77
C ALA A 234 -2.00 17.82 24.67
#